data_78d5ffa908cea25239de2566c168f941
#
_entry.id   78d5ffa908cea25239de2566c168f941
#
_cell.length_a   1.000
_cell.length_b   1.000
_cell.length_c   1.000
_cell.angle_alpha   90.00
_cell.angle_beta   90.00
_cell.angle_gamma   90.00
#
_symmetry.space_group_name_H-M   'P 1'
#
loop_
_entity.id
_entity.type
_entity.pdbx_description
1 polymer ?
#
loop_
_entity_poly.entity_id
_entity_poly.type
_entity_poly.pdbx_seq_one_letter_code
_entity_poly.pdbx_strand_id
1 'polypeptide(L)'
;MAIGIIHFFQNGTKKQYDAVLAAVHPSRTQLPNGQLFHAAGASPGGFTIVAVHDSKESWEAFRDSVLRPKMAEGIPGGFATEPQETIFEIDNLQAGSASAAASRSEEREQAS
;
A
#
# COMPACT_ATOMS: atom_id res chain seq x y z
N MET A 1 5.27 -1.80 -18.31
CA MET A 1 4.03 -2.51 -17.94
C MET A 1 3.78 -2.30 -16.45
N ALA A 2 2.56 -1.98 -16.09
CA ALA A 2 2.22 -1.78 -14.68
C ALA A 2 2.36 -3.08 -13.91
N ILE A 3 2.73 -2.97 -12.64
CA ILE A 3 2.83 -4.12 -11.75
C ILE A 3 1.99 -3.92 -10.49
N GLY A 4 1.47 -5.03 -9.98
CA GLY A 4 0.79 -5.06 -8.70
C GLY A 4 1.68 -5.67 -7.64
N ILE A 5 1.63 -5.09 -6.44
CA ILE A 5 2.38 -5.55 -5.29
C ILE A 5 1.41 -5.78 -4.14
N ILE A 6 1.41 -6.97 -3.59
CA ILE A 6 0.58 -7.31 -2.44
C ILE A 6 1.51 -7.69 -1.29
N HIS A 7 1.33 -7.03 -0.16
CA HIS A 7 2.03 -7.38 1.07
C HIS A 7 1.02 -7.82 2.12
N PHE A 8 1.23 -8.99 2.69
CA PHE A 8 0.43 -9.47 3.81
C PHE A 8 1.29 -9.58 5.06
N PHE A 9 0.88 -8.90 6.13
CA PHE A 9 1.55 -8.92 7.42
C PHE A 9 0.74 -9.75 8.41
N GLN A 10 1.25 -10.94 8.73
CA GLN A 10 0.60 -11.80 9.72
C GLN A 10 0.53 -11.08 11.07
N ASN A 11 -0.65 -11.08 11.67
CA ASN A 11 -0.92 -10.37 12.93
C ASN A 11 -0.72 -8.86 12.84
N GLY A 12 -0.61 -8.30 11.63
CA GLY A 12 -0.47 -6.87 11.43
C GLY A 12 -1.73 -6.10 11.82
N THR A 13 -1.59 -4.84 12.18
CA THR A 13 -2.68 -3.99 12.64
C THR A 13 -2.68 -2.65 11.91
N LYS A 14 -3.84 -1.98 11.93
CA LYS A 14 -3.98 -0.63 11.38
C LYS A 14 -3.00 0.35 12.03
N LYS A 15 -2.80 0.25 13.33
CA LYS A 15 -1.88 1.13 14.04
C LYS A 15 -0.45 0.98 13.53
N GLN A 16 -0.02 -0.26 13.30
CA GLN A 16 1.29 -0.53 12.72
C GLN A 16 1.40 0.01 11.29
N TYR A 17 0.35 -0.19 10.50
CA TYR A 17 0.30 0.34 9.13
C TYR A 17 0.38 1.88 9.13
N ASP A 18 -0.36 2.56 10.00
CA ASP A 18 -0.33 4.01 10.08
C ASP A 18 1.08 4.53 10.37
N ALA A 19 1.82 3.85 11.25
CA ALA A 19 3.20 4.20 11.54
C ALA A 19 4.12 4.05 10.33
N VAL A 20 3.98 2.97 9.59
CA VAL A 20 4.77 2.74 8.37
C VAL A 20 4.41 3.76 7.29
N LEU A 21 3.12 4.01 7.09
CA LEU A 21 2.66 4.95 6.09
C LEU A 21 3.23 6.35 6.33
N ALA A 22 3.21 6.81 7.58
CA ALA A 22 3.76 8.11 7.93
C ALA A 22 5.26 8.21 7.66
N ALA A 23 5.98 7.09 7.73
CA ALA A 23 7.41 7.07 7.50
C ALA A 23 7.78 7.02 6.01
N VAL A 24 6.96 6.39 5.15
CA VAL A 24 7.36 6.10 3.76
C VAL A 24 6.59 6.85 2.69
N HIS A 25 5.42 7.40 2.99
CA HIS A 25 4.66 8.19 2.02
C HIS A 25 4.91 9.68 2.23
N PRO A 26 5.01 10.47 1.13
CA PRO A 26 5.26 11.91 1.26
C PRO A 26 4.12 12.65 1.94
N SER A 27 2.87 12.20 1.74
CA SER A 27 1.71 12.74 2.44
C SER A 27 0.54 11.78 2.28
N ARG A 28 -0.55 12.05 3.01
CA ARG A 28 -1.77 11.24 2.89
C ARG A 28 -2.47 11.41 1.56
N THR A 29 -2.19 12.50 0.85
CA THR A 29 -2.87 12.83 -0.42
C THR A 29 -2.00 12.59 -1.63
N GLN A 30 -0.71 12.31 -1.44
CA GLN A 30 0.22 12.09 -2.54
C GLN A 30 0.86 10.73 -2.42
N LEU A 31 0.87 9.99 -3.53
CA LEU A 31 1.55 8.72 -3.62
C LEU A 31 3.01 8.92 -4.04
N PRO A 32 3.89 7.95 -3.73
CA PRO A 32 5.24 7.98 -4.28
C PRO A 32 5.23 8.02 -5.79
N ASN A 33 6.32 8.54 -6.39
CA ASN A 33 6.45 8.60 -7.84
C ASN A 33 6.23 7.22 -8.47
N GLY A 34 5.38 7.20 -9.49
CA GLY A 34 5.06 5.97 -10.21
C GLY A 34 4.01 5.08 -9.57
N GLN A 35 3.63 5.34 -8.33
CA GLN A 35 2.55 4.59 -7.70
C GLN A 35 1.21 5.15 -8.16
N LEU A 36 0.39 4.30 -8.76
CA LEU A 36 -0.89 4.68 -9.35
C LEU A 36 -2.06 4.42 -8.39
N PHE A 37 -1.89 3.53 -7.45
CA PHE A 37 -2.97 3.06 -6.60
C PHE A 37 -2.39 2.50 -5.31
N HIS A 38 -3.09 2.72 -4.22
CA HIS A 38 -2.71 2.19 -2.92
C HIS A 38 -3.97 1.91 -2.11
N ALA A 39 -4.09 0.71 -1.60
CA ALA A 39 -5.19 0.34 -0.71
C ALA A 39 -4.64 -0.55 0.39
N ALA A 40 -5.23 -0.44 1.57
CA ALA A 40 -4.80 -1.25 2.70
C ALA A 40 -5.95 -1.46 3.66
N GLY A 41 -5.95 -2.60 4.34
CA GLY A 41 -6.97 -2.90 5.31
C GLY A 41 -6.72 -4.19 6.07
N ALA A 42 -7.46 -4.36 7.16
CA ALA A 42 -7.43 -5.58 7.92
C ALA A 42 -7.96 -6.73 7.06
N SER A 43 -7.31 -7.86 7.15
CA SER A 43 -7.67 -9.07 6.43
C SER A 43 -7.56 -10.27 7.36
N PRO A 44 -8.12 -11.43 7.00
CA PRO A 44 -8.06 -12.58 7.89
C PRO A 44 -6.63 -12.92 8.29
N GLY A 45 -6.37 -12.91 9.58
CA GLY A 45 -5.05 -13.22 10.13
C GLY A 45 -4.05 -12.10 10.16
N GLY A 46 -4.41 -10.89 9.70
CA GLY A 46 -3.44 -9.79 9.71
C GLY A 46 -3.88 -8.55 8.95
N PHE A 47 -2.97 -8.00 8.15
CA PHE A 47 -3.19 -6.75 7.43
C PHE A 47 -2.64 -6.88 6.02
N THR A 48 -3.42 -6.43 5.03
CA THR A 48 -3.06 -6.51 3.61
C THR A 48 -2.89 -5.13 3.02
N ILE A 49 -1.82 -4.95 2.25
CA ILE A 49 -1.55 -3.72 1.50
C ILE A 49 -1.45 -4.09 0.03
N VAL A 50 -2.13 -3.31 -0.81
CA VAL A 50 -2.07 -3.46 -2.27
C VAL A 50 -1.58 -2.16 -2.87
N ALA A 51 -0.58 -2.23 -3.72
CA ALA A 51 -0.09 -1.08 -4.46
C ALA A 51 0.03 -1.44 -5.93
N VAL A 52 -0.18 -0.46 -6.79
CA VAL A 52 0.04 -0.60 -8.23
C VAL A 52 1.04 0.47 -8.65
N HIS A 53 2.08 0.05 -9.34
CA HIS A 53 3.08 0.96 -9.91
C HIS A 53 2.99 0.94 -11.44
N ASP A 54 3.35 2.05 -12.06
CA ASP A 54 3.32 2.19 -13.52
C ASP A 54 4.35 1.29 -14.21
N SER A 55 5.40 0.89 -13.48
CA SER A 55 6.45 0.03 -14.01
C SER A 55 7.17 -0.68 -12.88
N LYS A 56 7.88 -1.75 -13.24
CA LYS A 56 8.78 -2.45 -12.32
C LYS A 56 9.87 -1.51 -11.82
N GLU A 57 10.36 -0.67 -12.70
CA GLU A 57 11.44 0.26 -12.39
C GLU A 57 11.02 1.28 -11.31
N SER A 58 9.80 1.81 -11.39
CA SER A 58 9.32 2.75 -10.38
C SER A 58 9.11 2.07 -9.02
N TRP A 59 8.64 0.83 -9.02
CA TRP A 59 8.54 0.04 -7.79
C TRP A 59 9.91 -0.19 -7.18
N GLU A 60 10.88 -0.64 -7.97
CA GLU A 60 12.22 -0.90 -7.48
C GLU A 60 12.89 0.36 -6.96
N ALA A 61 12.69 1.50 -7.64
CA ALA A 61 13.21 2.78 -7.19
C ALA A 61 12.64 3.17 -5.83
N PHE A 62 11.34 3.05 -5.64
CA PHE A 62 10.69 3.33 -4.35
C PHE A 62 11.19 2.38 -3.26
N ARG A 63 11.21 1.08 -3.56
CA ARG A 63 11.67 0.06 -2.63
C ARG A 63 13.10 0.36 -2.15
N ASP A 64 13.99 0.65 -3.08
CA ASP A 64 15.41 0.76 -2.77
C ASP A 64 15.80 2.13 -2.19
N SER A 65 15.11 3.21 -2.59
CA SER A 65 15.47 4.55 -2.11
C SER A 65 14.68 5.01 -0.89
N VAL A 66 13.50 4.42 -0.63
CA VAL A 66 12.64 4.85 0.48
C VAL A 66 12.33 3.69 1.43
N LEU A 67 11.74 2.62 0.91
CA LEU A 67 11.18 1.57 1.75
C LEU A 67 12.26 0.81 2.51
N ARG A 68 13.25 0.26 1.82
CA ARG A 68 14.33 -0.50 2.45
C ARG A 68 15.17 0.31 3.44
N PRO A 69 15.57 1.56 3.11
CA PRO A 69 16.29 2.37 4.09
C PRO A 69 15.50 2.65 5.36
N LYS A 70 14.20 2.93 5.23
CA LYS A 70 13.35 3.15 6.40
C LYS A 70 13.18 1.90 7.22
N MET A 71 13.00 0.75 6.57
CA MET A 71 12.89 -0.53 7.27
C MET A 71 14.19 -0.90 7.98
N ALA A 72 15.35 -0.61 7.36
CA ALA A 72 16.65 -0.88 7.98
C ALA A 72 16.89 -0.03 9.21
N GLU A 73 16.43 1.23 9.21
CA GLU A 73 16.49 2.10 10.39
C GLU A 73 15.55 1.64 11.49
N GLY A 74 14.51 0.91 11.13
CA GLY A 74 13.42 0.56 12.03
C GLY A 74 12.38 1.67 12.10
N ILE A 75 11.11 1.29 12.03
CA ILE A 75 10.00 2.23 12.12
C ILE A 75 9.32 2.01 13.46
N PRO A 76 9.45 2.94 14.43
CA PRO A 76 8.81 2.77 15.72
C PRO A 76 7.29 2.57 15.57
N GLY A 77 6.77 1.51 16.17
CA GLY A 77 5.36 1.18 16.10
C GLY A 77 4.93 0.51 14.79
N GLY A 78 5.86 0.27 13.86
CA GLY A 78 5.57 -0.40 12.60
C GLY A 78 5.40 -1.90 12.76
N PHE A 79 5.27 -2.60 11.60
CA PHE A 79 5.07 -4.04 11.63
C PHE A 79 6.26 -4.78 12.24
N ALA A 80 5.95 -5.81 13.01
CA ALA A 80 6.97 -6.57 13.75
C ALA A 80 7.69 -7.60 12.88
N THR A 81 7.07 -8.02 11.77
CA THR A 81 7.60 -9.07 10.90
C THR A 81 7.63 -8.61 9.46
N GLU A 82 8.40 -9.31 8.64
CA GLU A 82 8.41 -9.06 7.21
C GLU A 82 7.11 -9.57 6.58
N PRO A 83 6.65 -8.92 5.50
CA PRO A 83 5.44 -9.36 4.83
C PRO A 83 5.68 -10.56 3.92
N GLN A 84 4.59 -11.28 3.66
CA GLN A 84 4.53 -12.16 2.51
C GLN A 84 4.28 -11.27 1.29
N GLU A 85 5.13 -11.38 0.28
CA GLU A 85 5.09 -10.51 -0.88
C GLU A 85 4.67 -11.28 -2.12
N THR A 86 3.71 -10.70 -2.85
CA THR A 86 3.33 -11.17 -4.17
C THR A 86 3.47 -10.01 -5.15
N ILE A 87 4.23 -10.23 -6.21
CA ILE A 87 4.39 -9.24 -7.29
C ILE A 87 3.92 -9.88 -8.59
N PHE A 88 3.13 -9.15 -9.37
CA PHE A 88 2.62 -9.66 -10.63
C PHE A 88 2.53 -8.56 -11.68
N GLU A 89 2.68 -8.96 -12.94
CA GLU A 89 2.46 -8.06 -14.06
C GLU A 89 0.97 -7.89 -14.29
N ILE A 90 0.55 -6.65 -14.55
CA ILE A 90 -0.86 -6.35 -14.72
C ILE A 90 -1.21 -6.36 -16.19
N ASP A 91 -2.10 -7.29 -16.58
CA ASP A 91 -2.62 -7.38 -17.94
C ASP A 91 -3.77 -6.41 -18.17
N ASN A 92 -4.56 -6.13 -17.12
CA ASN A 92 -5.72 -5.27 -17.24
C ASN A 92 -5.82 -4.40 -15.99
N LEU A 93 -5.80 -3.09 -16.18
CA LEU A 93 -5.98 -2.12 -15.10
C LEU A 93 -7.13 -1.20 -15.46
N GLN A 94 -8.21 -1.31 -14.72
CA GLN A 94 -9.39 -0.46 -14.89
C GLN A 94 -9.60 0.34 -13.62
N ALA A 95 -9.96 1.61 -13.77
CA ALA A 95 -10.22 2.49 -12.64
C ALA A 95 -11.64 3.05 -12.77
N GLY A 96 -12.35 3.08 -11.64
CA GLY A 96 -13.65 3.74 -11.59
C GLY A 96 -13.51 5.25 -11.60
N SER A 97 -14.63 5.96 -11.78
CA SER A 97 -14.60 7.41 -11.66
C SER A 97 -14.35 7.80 -10.20
N ALA A 98 -13.54 8.85 -10.00
CA ALA A 98 -13.18 9.30 -8.66
C ALA A 98 -14.40 9.65 -7.81
N SER A 99 -15.38 10.32 -8.39
CA SER A 99 -16.59 10.71 -7.65
C SER A 99 -17.44 9.50 -7.25
N ALA A 100 -17.60 8.53 -8.13
CA ALA A 100 -18.35 7.32 -7.83
C ALA A 100 -17.63 6.48 -6.74
N ALA A 101 -16.31 6.40 -6.82
CA ALA A 101 -15.52 5.69 -5.81
C ALA A 101 -15.65 6.35 -4.44
N ALA A 102 -15.58 7.67 -4.39
CA ALA A 102 -15.73 8.43 -3.15
C ALA A 102 -17.12 8.23 -2.54
N SER A 103 -18.16 8.31 -3.35
CA SER A 103 -19.53 8.10 -2.89
C SER A 103 -19.73 6.72 -2.30
N ARG A 104 -19.23 5.70 -2.95
CA ARG A 104 -19.33 4.33 -2.45
C ARG A 104 -18.60 4.13 -1.13
N SER A 105 -17.43 4.75 -0.98
CA SER A 105 -16.67 4.67 0.26
C SER A 105 -17.43 5.30 1.42
N GLU A 106 -18.02 6.45 1.22
CA GLU A 106 -18.82 7.15 2.22
C GLU A 106 -20.03 6.33 2.63
N GLU A 107 -20.74 5.77 1.67
CA GLU A 107 -21.90 4.92 1.95
C GLU A 107 -21.52 3.70 2.80
N ARG A 108 -20.41 3.06 2.50
CA ARG A 108 -19.96 1.90 3.28
C ARG A 108 -19.55 2.30 4.70
N GLU A 109 -18.92 3.42 4.88
CA GLU A 109 -18.56 3.91 6.20
C GLU A 109 -19.79 4.20 7.04
N GLN A 110 -20.80 4.78 6.45
CA GLN A 110 -22.06 5.05 7.12
C GLN A 110 -22.83 3.79 7.48
N ALA A 111 -22.74 2.77 6.64
CA ALA A 111 -23.43 1.49 6.86
C ALA A 111 -22.77 0.64 7.93
N SER A 112 -21.50 0.84 8.15
CA SER A 112 -20.73 0.07 9.12
C SER A 112 -20.74 0.74 10.49
#